data_534566d3c28357c8e4108be249bb66a8
#
_entry.id   534566d3c28357c8e4108be249bb66a8
#
_cell.length_a   1.000
_cell.length_b   1.000
_cell.length_c   1.000
_cell.angle_alpha   90.00
_cell.angle_beta   90.00
_cell.angle_gamma   90.00
#
_symmetry.space_group_name_H-M   'P 1'
#
loop_
_entity.id
_entity.type
_entity.pdbx_description
1 polymer ?
#
loop_
_entity_poly.entity_id
_entity_poly.type
_entity_poly.pdbx_seq_one_letter_code
_entity_poly.pdbx_strand_id
1 'polypeptide(L)'
;MTLSRARLLAGGAAAGTFASIGILRWPGEAAQFNYKLGNDQTPTHPMNPPTADAIKRIQAASNGQIEIALQPNSALGGDTAMLSQLRSGALELMQIGNNILGAVIPASSLLSIPFAFHSAEQFLGAADGALGDHIGAAGAAIGLRKFNHAFYGGFFEVQNRVRPIDRPADLVGLKIRVPAGPIDVGTFSALGAAPTVITLSEVYTSLQAHLVDGIEVPLPTVRNFKFYEQVKYCSMTNHSGLAYMLFANGDAWQRLPKNLQDLLDHEFGLAAQAGSKAMQAQEVSIATELTANDGMIFNRPAPEPFAQTIRSAGLYRKWHDDLNDPKGWDELEKTTGKLL
;
A
#
# COMPACT_ATOMS: atom_id res chain seq x y z
N MET A 1 36.05 44.98 52.13
CA MET A 1 35.01 46.05 52.22
C MET A 1 33.71 45.48 51.70
N THR A 2 32.85 45.25 52.66
CA THR A 2 31.47 44.76 52.50
C THR A 2 30.52 45.89 52.08
N LEU A 3 29.58 45.68 51.18
CA LEU A 3 28.28 46.37 51.06
C LEU A 3 27.39 45.47 50.20
N SER A 4 26.50 44.86 50.75
CA SER A 4 25.18 45.04 51.37
C SER A 4 24.01 44.93 50.37
N ARG A 5 23.23 43.86 50.67
CA ARG A 5 21.88 43.64 50.08
C ARG A 5 20.91 44.67 50.63
N ALA A 6 20.00 45.15 49.79
CA ALA A 6 18.58 45.24 50.14
C ALA A 6 17.76 46.09 49.17
N ARG A 7 16.61 45.52 48.80
CA ARG A 7 15.29 46.12 48.53
C ARG A 7 15.08 46.89 47.23
N LEU A 8 14.20 46.31 46.42
CA LEU A 8 12.92 47.02 46.12
C LEU A 8 11.89 45.99 45.60
N LEU A 9 10.88 45.77 46.44
CA LEU A 9 9.57 45.25 46.05
C LEU A 9 8.69 46.42 45.67
N ALA A 10 8.05 46.38 44.47
CA ALA A 10 6.75 46.98 44.15
C ALA A 10 6.37 46.57 42.74
N GLY A 11 5.42 45.75 42.54
CA GLY A 11 4.05 46.05 42.19
C GLY A 11 3.84 46.30 40.69
N GLY A 12 3.25 45.34 39.99
CA GLY A 12 2.72 45.53 38.65
C GLY A 12 2.10 44.23 38.09
N ALA A 13 0.79 44.11 38.28
CA ALA A 13 0.00 43.10 37.56
C ALA A 13 -0.04 43.46 36.09
N ALA A 14 0.44 42.59 35.23
CA ALA A 14 0.28 42.72 33.80
C ALA A 14 -0.12 41.36 33.19
N ALA A 15 -1.16 41.41 32.42
CA ALA A 15 -1.88 40.38 31.72
C ALA A 15 -0.98 39.30 31.07
N GLY A 16 -1.32 38.05 31.30
CA GLY A 16 -0.67 36.93 30.65
C GLY A 16 -0.98 36.86 29.17
N THR A 17 -0.03 37.25 28.36
CA THR A 17 0.08 36.76 26.98
C THR A 17 0.78 35.41 27.03
N PHE A 18 0.07 34.36 26.72
CA PHE A 18 0.70 33.07 26.42
C PHE A 18 1.57 33.24 25.19
N ALA A 19 2.83 33.56 25.37
CA ALA A 19 3.83 33.40 24.35
C ALA A 19 4.00 31.90 24.13
N SER A 20 3.56 31.42 22.98
CA SER A 20 3.98 30.14 22.45
C SER A 20 5.50 30.15 22.38
N ILE A 21 6.15 29.45 23.28
CA ILE A 21 7.60 29.22 23.25
C ILE A 21 7.82 28.33 22.01
N GLY A 22 8.06 28.96 20.87
CA GLY A 22 8.65 28.28 19.74
C GLY A 22 10.03 27.79 20.21
N ILE A 23 10.22 26.52 20.35
CA ILE A 23 11.52 25.91 20.65
C ILE A 23 12.40 26.23 19.42
N LEU A 24 13.22 27.28 19.51
CA LEU A 24 14.29 27.54 18.55
C LEU A 24 15.33 26.44 18.71
N ARG A 25 15.34 25.47 17.79
CA ARG A 25 16.42 24.50 17.69
C ARG A 25 17.63 25.14 17.01
N TRP A 26 18.82 24.91 17.58
CA TRP A 26 20.08 25.27 16.93
C TRP A 26 20.32 24.32 15.75
N PRO A 27 20.87 24.78 14.62
CA PRO A 27 21.31 23.90 13.53
C PRO A 27 22.34 22.89 14.07
N GLY A 28 21.97 21.59 14.05
CA GLY A 28 22.85 20.50 14.53
C GLY A 28 22.28 19.66 15.68
N GLU A 29 21.12 20.00 16.26
CA GLU A 29 20.45 19.10 17.22
C GLU A 29 19.82 17.89 16.50
N ALA A 30 20.11 16.67 17.00
CA ALA A 30 19.50 15.44 16.49
C ALA A 30 17.97 15.51 16.52
N ALA A 31 17.31 14.92 15.53
CA ALA A 31 15.86 14.87 15.50
C ALA A 31 15.30 14.19 16.76
N GLN A 32 14.24 14.74 17.32
CA GLN A 32 13.57 14.17 18.49
C GLN A 32 12.89 12.83 18.17
N PHE A 33 12.36 12.73 16.93
CA PHE A 33 11.72 11.53 16.41
C PHE A 33 12.45 11.05 15.16
N ASN A 34 13.03 9.85 15.23
CA ASN A 34 13.73 9.23 14.11
C ASN A 34 12.90 8.01 13.69
N TYR A 35 12.25 8.10 12.54
CA TYR A 35 11.35 7.08 12.02
C TYR A 35 11.90 6.47 10.75
N LYS A 36 11.52 5.23 10.48
CA LYS A 36 11.73 4.56 9.19
C LYS A 36 10.38 4.32 8.54
N LEU A 37 10.33 4.52 7.22
CA LEU A 37 9.20 4.16 6.39
C LEU A 37 9.64 3.09 5.41
N GLY A 38 9.12 1.87 5.55
CA GLY A 38 9.44 0.74 4.69
C GLY A 38 8.37 0.49 3.63
N ASN A 39 8.77 0.03 2.44
CA ASN A 39 7.91 -0.58 1.43
C ASN A 39 8.70 -1.52 0.51
N ASP A 40 7.99 -2.33 -0.27
CA ASP A 40 8.54 -3.33 -1.17
C ASP A 40 8.92 -2.80 -2.57
N GLN A 41 8.45 -1.60 -2.92
CA GLN A 41 8.56 -1.07 -4.28
C GLN A 41 9.90 -0.38 -4.54
N THR A 42 10.36 -0.42 -5.80
CA THR A 42 11.61 0.24 -6.22
C THR A 42 11.56 1.75 -5.97
N PRO A 43 12.72 2.43 -5.82
CA PRO A 43 12.75 3.89 -5.65
C PRO A 43 12.05 4.67 -6.77
N THR A 44 11.98 4.10 -7.97
CA THR A 44 11.36 4.71 -9.16
C THR A 44 9.86 4.41 -9.30
N HIS A 45 9.30 3.55 -8.45
CA HIS A 45 7.86 3.30 -8.45
C HIS A 45 7.09 4.60 -8.17
N PRO A 46 5.96 4.87 -8.86
CA PRO A 46 5.24 6.15 -8.78
C PRO A 46 4.87 6.64 -7.37
N MET A 47 4.80 5.75 -6.41
CA MET A 47 4.51 6.07 -5.02
C MET A 47 5.73 6.69 -4.29
N ASN A 48 6.96 6.30 -4.63
CA ASN A 48 8.15 6.65 -3.85
C ASN A 48 8.65 8.09 -4.04
N PRO A 49 8.72 8.70 -5.25
CA PRO A 49 9.13 10.08 -5.38
C PRO A 49 8.23 11.07 -4.61
N PRO A 50 6.88 11.03 -4.70
CA PRO A 50 6.01 11.90 -3.89
C PRO A 50 6.16 11.65 -2.39
N THR A 51 6.37 10.39 -1.96
CA THR A 51 6.62 10.05 -0.55
C THR A 51 7.94 10.67 -0.07
N ALA A 52 9.02 10.58 -0.86
CA ALA A 52 10.30 11.21 -0.53
C ALA A 52 10.19 12.74 -0.44
N ASP A 53 9.41 13.37 -1.33
CA ASP A 53 9.20 14.81 -1.30
C ASP A 53 8.32 15.23 -0.11
N ALA A 54 7.31 14.45 0.27
CA ALA A 54 6.54 14.67 1.51
C ALA A 54 7.45 14.60 2.74
N ILE A 55 8.34 13.63 2.81
CA ILE A 55 9.33 13.49 3.91
C ILE A 55 10.20 14.75 4.03
N LYS A 56 10.70 15.29 2.91
CA LYS A 56 11.48 16.56 2.91
C LYS A 56 10.65 17.74 3.45
N ARG A 57 9.38 17.85 3.03
CA ARG A 57 8.48 18.91 3.51
C ARG A 57 8.17 18.76 4.99
N ILE A 58 7.93 17.53 5.46
CA ILE A 58 7.73 17.20 6.89
C ILE A 58 8.95 17.63 7.70
N GLN A 59 10.15 17.26 7.26
CA GLN A 59 11.40 17.63 7.94
C GLN A 59 11.58 19.14 8.04
N ALA A 60 11.34 19.85 6.93
CA ALA A 60 11.44 21.31 6.88
C ALA A 60 10.38 21.99 7.77
N ALA A 61 9.10 21.58 7.65
CA ALA A 61 7.99 22.19 8.39
C ALA A 61 8.04 21.89 9.90
N SER A 62 8.62 20.76 10.29
CA SER A 62 8.84 20.40 11.69
C SER A 62 10.09 21.05 12.30
N ASN A 63 10.83 21.91 11.56
CA ASN A 63 12.15 22.42 11.96
C ASN A 63 13.10 21.30 12.40
N GLY A 64 13.07 20.15 11.73
CA GLY A 64 13.90 18.99 12.03
C GLY A 64 13.51 18.21 13.28
N GLN A 65 12.33 18.44 13.87
CA GLN A 65 11.87 17.66 15.03
C GLN A 65 11.65 16.19 14.68
N ILE A 66 11.21 15.89 13.47
CA ILE A 66 11.07 14.53 12.97
C ILE A 66 11.92 14.32 11.73
N GLU A 67 12.67 13.23 11.73
CA GLU A 67 13.40 12.71 10.58
C GLU A 67 12.77 11.37 10.19
N ILE A 68 12.51 11.17 8.89
CA ILE A 68 11.95 9.93 8.37
C ILE A 68 12.88 9.40 7.29
N ALA A 69 13.41 8.20 7.49
CA ALA A 69 14.23 7.51 6.50
C ALA A 69 13.35 6.60 5.64
N LEU A 70 13.18 6.94 4.35
CA LEU A 70 12.50 6.05 3.40
C LEU A 70 13.38 4.86 3.06
N GLN A 71 12.84 3.65 3.21
CA GLN A 71 13.50 2.36 2.99
C GLN A 71 12.70 1.55 1.94
N PRO A 72 12.84 1.86 0.66
CA PRO A 72 12.13 1.18 -0.42
C PRO A 72 12.80 -0.14 -0.79
N ASN A 73 12.22 -0.85 -1.77
CA ASN A 73 12.78 -2.05 -2.38
C ASN A 73 13.06 -3.19 -1.39
N SER A 74 12.14 -3.37 -0.41
CA SER A 74 12.29 -4.41 0.63
C SER A 74 13.60 -4.33 1.43
N ALA A 75 14.20 -3.13 1.57
CA ALA A 75 15.48 -2.94 2.25
C ALA A 75 15.47 -3.39 3.73
N LEU A 76 14.29 -3.42 4.35
CA LEU A 76 14.08 -3.89 5.72
C LEU A 76 13.54 -5.33 5.80
N GLY A 77 13.53 -6.06 4.68
CA GLY A 77 12.95 -7.38 4.52
C GLY A 77 11.70 -7.36 3.64
N GLY A 78 11.15 -8.55 3.32
CA GLY A 78 9.90 -8.65 2.57
C GLY A 78 8.69 -8.17 3.38
N ASP A 79 7.53 -8.01 2.72
CA ASP A 79 6.33 -7.41 3.30
C ASP A 79 5.90 -8.03 4.63
N THR A 80 5.88 -9.36 4.72
CA THR A 80 5.50 -10.08 5.94
C THR A 80 6.45 -9.76 7.11
N ALA A 81 7.76 -9.65 6.82
CA ALA A 81 8.77 -9.30 7.82
C ALA A 81 8.61 -7.84 8.26
N MET A 82 8.44 -6.90 7.32
CA MET A 82 8.20 -5.49 7.62
C MET A 82 6.90 -5.29 8.40
N LEU A 83 5.83 -6.01 8.06
CA LEU A 83 4.56 -5.97 8.78
C LEU A 83 4.70 -6.46 10.22
N SER A 84 5.51 -7.48 10.46
CA SER A 84 5.85 -7.95 11.80
C SER A 84 6.64 -6.88 12.58
N GLN A 85 7.60 -6.20 11.93
CA GLN A 85 8.36 -5.10 12.52
C GLN A 85 7.44 -3.91 12.85
N LEU A 86 6.50 -3.56 11.96
CA LEU A 86 5.51 -2.50 12.21
C LEU A 86 4.67 -2.81 13.46
N ARG A 87 4.16 -4.04 13.57
CA ARG A 87 3.36 -4.47 14.71
C ARG A 87 4.14 -4.47 16.03
N SER A 88 5.40 -4.83 16.00
CA SER A 88 6.26 -4.85 17.21
C SER A 88 6.85 -3.48 17.57
N GLY A 89 6.71 -2.46 16.71
CA GLY A 89 7.31 -1.14 16.90
C GLY A 89 8.79 -1.05 16.52
N ALA A 90 9.35 -2.08 15.87
CA ALA A 90 10.71 -2.04 15.31
C ALA A 90 10.77 -1.23 13.99
N LEU A 91 9.62 -1.02 13.36
CA LEU A 91 9.40 -0.13 12.23
C LEU A 91 8.24 0.82 12.60
N GLU A 92 8.41 2.11 12.36
CA GLU A 92 7.43 3.13 12.73
C GLU A 92 6.35 3.33 11.67
N LEU A 93 6.72 3.25 10.37
CA LEU A 93 5.83 3.51 9.25
C LEU A 93 6.02 2.46 8.15
N MET A 94 4.92 2.04 7.51
CA MET A 94 4.96 1.09 6.40
C MET A 94 3.89 1.42 5.36
N GLN A 95 4.29 1.44 4.08
CA GLN A 95 3.35 1.37 2.95
C GLN A 95 3.23 -0.08 2.53
N ILE A 96 2.02 -0.63 2.60
CA ILE A 96 1.75 -2.06 2.38
C ILE A 96 0.51 -2.27 1.50
N GLY A 97 0.56 -3.25 0.61
CA GLY A 97 -0.57 -3.64 -0.22
C GLY A 97 -1.75 -4.19 0.60
N ASN A 98 -2.97 -3.80 0.22
CA ASN A 98 -4.21 -4.24 0.87
C ASN A 98 -4.33 -5.77 0.97
N ASN A 99 -3.89 -6.50 -0.04
CA ASN A 99 -3.95 -7.95 -0.11
C ASN A 99 -3.06 -8.62 0.96
N ILE A 100 -1.81 -8.15 1.13
CA ILE A 100 -0.87 -8.69 2.13
C ILE A 100 -1.32 -8.30 3.54
N LEU A 101 -1.83 -7.08 3.70
CA LEU A 101 -2.37 -6.57 4.97
C LEU A 101 -3.52 -7.45 5.49
N GLY A 102 -4.27 -8.10 4.60
CA GLY A 102 -5.34 -9.05 4.93
C GLY A 102 -4.95 -10.20 5.87
N ALA A 103 -3.66 -10.53 5.92
CA ALA A 103 -3.15 -11.54 6.86
C ALA A 103 -3.27 -11.12 8.34
N VAL A 104 -3.32 -9.83 8.64
CA VAL A 104 -3.42 -9.30 10.03
C VAL A 104 -4.63 -8.38 10.23
N ILE A 105 -5.15 -7.78 9.18
CA ILE A 105 -6.38 -6.99 9.15
C ILE A 105 -7.30 -7.62 8.09
N PRO A 106 -8.09 -8.66 8.41
CA PRO A 106 -8.92 -9.39 7.44
C PRO A 106 -9.83 -8.47 6.61
N ALA A 107 -10.36 -7.39 7.19
CA ALA A 107 -11.17 -6.39 6.49
C ALA A 107 -10.47 -5.79 5.25
N SER A 108 -9.12 -5.72 5.22
CA SER A 108 -8.42 -5.19 4.05
C SER A 108 -8.49 -6.11 2.84
N SER A 109 -8.73 -7.42 3.04
CA SER A 109 -8.97 -8.39 1.97
C SER A 109 -10.21 -8.07 1.13
N LEU A 110 -11.15 -7.29 1.67
CA LEU A 110 -12.35 -6.85 0.94
C LEU A 110 -12.00 -6.00 -0.29
N LEU A 111 -10.89 -5.26 -0.25
CA LEU A 111 -10.38 -4.52 -1.41
C LEU A 111 -9.75 -5.44 -2.47
N SER A 112 -9.45 -6.69 -2.12
CA SER A 112 -8.86 -7.69 -3.04
C SER A 112 -9.90 -8.63 -3.65
N ILE A 113 -11.19 -8.46 -3.34
CA ILE A 113 -12.25 -9.32 -3.92
C ILE A 113 -12.22 -9.18 -5.45
N PRO A 114 -11.98 -10.28 -6.19
CA PRO A 114 -11.75 -10.20 -7.62
C PRO A 114 -13.01 -9.77 -8.37
N PHE A 115 -12.80 -8.95 -9.40
CA PHE A 115 -13.83 -8.38 -10.27
C PHE A 115 -14.91 -7.54 -9.54
N ALA A 116 -14.67 -7.13 -8.29
CA ALA A 116 -15.57 -6.27 -7.55
C ALA A 116 -15.50 -4.80 -8.04
N PHE A 117 -14.31 -4.31 -8.36
CA PHE A 117 -14.09 -2.93 -8.77
C PHE A 117 -13.81 -2.84 -10.27
N HIS A 118 -14.35 -1.78 -10.91
CA HIS A 118 -14.29 -1.61 -12.37
C HIS A 118 -13.51 -0.38 -12.81
N SER A 119 -13.08 0.47 -11.88
CA SER A 119 -12.25 1.65 -12.16
C SER A 119 -11.37 2.04 -10.98
N ALA A 120 -10.28 2.76 -11.28
CA ALA A 120 -9.39 3.31 -10.26
C ALA A 120 -10.12 4.27 -9.31
N GLU A 121 -11.07 5.07 -9.84
CA GLU A 121 -11.87 6.01 -9.04
C GLU A 121 -12.77 5.26 -8.04
N GLN A 122 -13.50 4.24 -8.50
CA GLN A 122 -14.34 3.41 -7.65
C GLN A 122 -13.51 2.72 -6.56
N PHE A 123 -12.37 2.15 -6.93
CA PHE A 123 -11.48 1.44 -6.02
C PHE A 123 -10.87 2.37 -4.95
N LEU A 124 -10.32 3.52 -5.37
CA LEU A 124 -9.78 4.50 -4.43
C LEU A 124 -10.88 5.12 -3.55
N GLY A 125 -12.07 5.36 -4.12
CA GLY A 125 -13.22 5.83 -3.35
C GLY A 125 -13.59 4.87 -2.22
N ALA A 126 -13.49 3.56 -2.42
CA ALA A 126 -13.68 2.55 -1.37
C ALA A 126 -12.51 2.55 -0.36
N ALA A 127 -11.26 2.60 -0.84
CA ALA A 127 -10.07 2.55 0.01
C ALA A 127 -9.92 3.78 0.91
N ASP A 128 -10.37 4.95 0.47
CA ASP A 128 -10.34 6.22 1.21
C ASP A 128 -11.66 6.53 1.92
N GLY A 129 -12.75 5.84 1.57
CA GLY A 129 -14.08 6.02 2.12
C GLY A 129 -14.41 5.10 3.30
N ALA A 130 -15.70 4.78 3.46
CA ALA A 130 -16.23 4.03 4.61
C ALA A 130 -15.60 2.64 4.79
N LEU A 131 -15.26 1.93 3.69
CA LEU A 131 -14.53 0.67 3.76
C LEU A 131 -13.10 0.90 4.26
N GLY A 132 -12.42 1.94 3.77
CA GLY A 132 -11.09 2.33 4.26
C GLY A 132 -11.08 2.73 5.74
N ASP A 133 -12.11 3.43 6.21
CA ASP A 133 -12.29 3.77 7.63
C ASP A 133 -12.54 2.51 8.48
N HIS A 134 -13.31 1.56 7.96
CA HIS A 134 -13.54 0.27 8.61
C HIS A 134 -12.24 -0.53 8.75
N ILE A 135 -11.42 -0.57 7.71
CA ILE A 135 -10.06 -1.18 7.74
C ILE A 135 -9.18 -0.45 8.77
N GLY A 136 -9.24 0.89 8.81
CA GLY A 136 -8.51 1.69 9.79
C GLY A 136 -8.91 1.40 11.23
N ALA A 137 -10.21 1.24 11.50
CA ALA A 137 -10.71 0.86 12.82
C ALA A 137 -10.25 -0.55 13.23
N ALA A 138 -10.26 -1.51 12.30
CA ALA A 138 -9.72 -2.86 12.55
C ALA A 138 -8.20 -2.82 12.81
N GLY A 139 -7.46 -1.98 12.10
CA GLY A 139 -6.04 -1.73 12.36
C GLY A 139 -5.79 -1.15 13.75
N ALA A 140 -6.59 -0.17 14.16
CA ALA A 140 -6.49 0.45 15.48
C ALA A 140 -6.69 -0.56 16.61
N ALA A 141 -7.57 -1.53 16.44
CA ALA A 141 -7.80 -2.60 17.41
C ALA A 141 -6.58 -3.50 17.66
N ILE A 142 -5.61 -3.51 16.74
CA ILE A 142 -4.35 -4.27 16.86
C ILE A 142 -3.12 -3.35 16.98
N GLY A 143 -3.33 -2.08 17.37
CA GLY A 143 -2.24 -1.14 17.62
C GLY A 143 -1.61 -0.53 16.37
N LEU A 144 -2.31 -0.51 15.23
CA LEU A 144 -1.86 0.12 13.99
C LEU A 144 -2.75 1.31 13.61
N ARG A 145 -2.15 2.41 13.20
CA ARG A 145 -2.88 3.61 12.77
C ARG A 145 -2.79 3.76 11.25
N LYS A 146 -3.92 3.67 10.56
CA LYS A 146 -4.03 3.94 9.11
C LYS A 146 -4.01 5.44 8.83
N PHE A 147 -3.26 5.88 7.81
CA PHE A 147 -3.37 7.22 7.24
C PHE A 147 -4.61 7.34 6.35
N ASN A 148 -5.09 8.58 6.15
CA ASN A 148 -6.40 8.81 5.56
C ASN A 148 -6.49 8.42 4.07
N HIS A 149 -5.39 8.56 3.31
CA HIS A 149 -5.36 8.31 1.87
C HIS A 149 -4.47 7.12 1.52
N ALA A 150 -4.96 6.30 0.61
CA ALA A 150 -4.21 5.21 0.00
C ALA A 150 -3.54 5.66 -1.31
N PHE A 151 -2.40 5.06 -1.64
CA PHE A 151 -1.78 5.19 -2.96
C PHE A 151 -2.38 4.14 -3.89
N TYR A 152 -2.86 4.57 -5.05
CA TYR A 152 -3.27 3.64 -6.09
C TYR A 152 -2.08 2.86 -6.62
N GLY A 153 -2.14 1.54 -6.56
CA GLY A 153 -1.10 0.62 -7.01
C GLY A 153 -1.36 0.01 -8.40
N GLY A 154 -2.53 0.28 -8.98
CA GLY A 154 -2.97 -0.31 -10.24
C GLY A 154 -3.93 -1.49 -10.05
N PHE A 155 -4.42 -2.02 -11.16
CA PHE A 155 -5.07 -3.32 -11.19
C PHE A 155 -4.06 -4.43 -11.48
N PHE A 156 -4.29 -5.58 -10.86
CA PHE A 156 -3.50 -6.78 -11.12
C PHE A 156 -3.85 -7.36 -12.49
N GLU A 157 -2.80 -7.72 -13.21
CA GLU A 157 -2.84 -8.36 -14.50
C GLU A 157 -2.11 -9.70 -14.44
N VAL A 158 -2.39 -10.61 -15.37
CA VAL A 158 -1.67 -11.89 -15.45
C VAL A 158 -0.56 -11.81 -16.49
N GLN A 159 0.69 -11.99 -16.04
CA GLN A 159 1.83 -12.08 -16.94
C GLN A 159 2.43 -13.48 -16.90
N ASN A 160 2.77 -14.04 -18.07
CA ASN A 160 3.39 -15.36 -18.14
C ASN A 160 4.26 -15.52 -19.42
N ARG A 161 5.08 -16.58 -19.43
CA ARG A 161 5.96 -16.89 -20.57
C ARG A 161 5.35 -17.86 -21.58
N VAL A 162 4.21 -18.49 -21.26
CA VAL A 162 3.70 -19.68 -21.98
C VAL A 162 2.71 -19.32 -23.09
N ARG A 163 1.66 -18.53 -22.76
CA ARG A 163 0.55 -18.22 -23.68
C ARG A 163 -0.28 -17.02 -23.20
N PRO A 164 -1.02 -16.34 -24.11
CA PRO A 164 -2.07 -15.41 -23.71
C PRO A 164 -3.14 -16.12 -22.88
N ILE A 165 -3.79 -15.40 -21.98
CA ILE A 165 -4.92 -15.87 -21.17
C ILE A 165 -6.17 -15.15 -21.65
N ASP A 166 -7.01 -15.81 -22.43
CA ASP A 166 -8.28 -15.28 -22.95
C ASP A 166 -9.48 -15.77 -22.14
N ARG A 167 -9.33 -16.88 -21.42
CA ARG A 167 -10.37 -17.53 -20.61
C ARG A 167 -9.75 -18.32 -19.45
N PRO A 168 -10.53 -18.69 -18.41
CA PRO A 168 -10.03 -19.45 -17.26
C PRO A 168 -9.27 -20.73 -17.63
N ALA A 169 -9.73 -21.46 -18.67
CA ALA A 169 -9.09 -22.67 -19.12
C ALA A 169 -7.62 -22.51 -19.55
N ASP A 170 -7.23 -21.29 -19.94
CA ASP A 170 -5.85 -20.99 -20.34
C ASP A 170 -4.90 -20.86 -19.14
N LEU A 171 -5.43 -20.74 -17.92
CA LEU A 171 -4.65 -20.76 -16.66
C LEU A 171 -4.37 -22.17 -16.17
N VAL A 172 -5.11 -23.17 -16.65
CA VAL A 172 -4.98 -24.56 -16.17
C VAL A 172 -3.54 -25.05 -16.32
N GLY A 173 -2.98 -25.52 -15.21
CA GLY A 173 -1.63 -26.08 -15.12
C GLY A 173 -0.49 -25.07 -15.10
N LEU A 174 -0.76 -23.75 -15.23
CA LEU A 174 0.28 -22.74 -15.06
C LEU A 174 0.61 -22.54 -13.57
N LYS A 175 1.89 -22.50 -13.26
CA LYS A 175 2.39 -22.10 -11.96
C LYS A 175 2.45 -20.58 -11.91
N ILE A 176 1.54 -19.96 -11.19
CA ILE A 176 1.45 -18.50 -11.08
C ILE A 176 1.92 -18.07 -9.70
N ARG A 177 2.93 -17.19 -9.68
CA ARG A 177 3.30 -16.54 -8.43
C ARG A 177 2.20 -15.58 -8.03
N VAL A 178 1.80 -15.67 -6.78
CA VAL A 178 0.88 -14.73 -6.14
C VAL A 178 1.54 -14.12 -4.90
N PRO A 179 1.13 -12.91 -4.44
CA PRO A 179 1.55 -12.36 -3.15
C PRO A 179 0.96 -13.17 -1.99
N ALA A 180 1.36 -12.84 -0.76
CA ALA A 180 0.89 -13.54 0.44
C ALA A 180 -0.53 -13.12 0.85
N GLY A 181 -1.46 -13.06 -0.11
CA GLY A 181 -2.87 -12.70 0.07
C GLY A 181 -3.77 -13.95 0.04
N PRO A 182 -4.68 -14.13 1.01
CA PRO A 182 -5.56 -15.31 1.02
C PRO A 182 -6.57 -15.32 -0.14
N ILE A 183 -7.00 -14.15 -0.60
CA ILE A 183 -7.92 -14.00 -1.74
C ILE A 183 -7.21 -14.37 -3.05
N ASP A 184 -5.95 -13.94 -3.24
CA ASP A 184 -5.17 -14.19 -4.45
C ASP A 184 -4.96 -15.70 -4.65
N VAL A 185 -4.57 -16.42 -3.60
CA VAL A 185 -4.39 -17.89 -3.65
C VAL A 185 -5.70 -18.59 -4.02
N GLY A 186 -6.81 -18.22 -3.39
CA GLY A 186 -8.14 -18.79 -3.67
C GLY A 186 -8.59 -18.52 -5.10
N THR A 187 -8.37 -17.31 -5.61
CA THR A 187 -8.70 -16.88 -6.97
C THR A 187 -8.01 -17.75 -8.00
N PHE A 188 -6.68 -17.84 -7.96
CA PHE A 188 -5.92 -18.59 -8.95
C PHE A 188 -6.13 -20.10 -8.86
N SER A 189 -6.36 -20.64 -7.65
CA SER A 189 -6.74 -22.04 -7.47
C SER A 189 -8.07 -22.36 -8.16
N ALA A 190 -9.09 -21.50 -8.00
CA ALA A 190 -10.39 -21.69 -8.64
C ALA A 190 -10.35 -21.53 -10.16
N LEU A 191 -9.45 -20.69 -10.66
CA LEU A 191 -9.21 -20.51 -12.10
C LEU A 191 -8.38 -21.65 -12.71
N GLY A 192 -7.95 -22.63 -11.91
CA GLY A 192 -7.24 -23.85 -12.38
C GLY A 192 -5.73 -23.69 -12.48
N ALA A 193 -5.17 -22.58 -12.03
CA ALA A 193 -3.72 -22.41 -11.92
C ALA A 193 -3.16 -23.10 -10.67
N ALA A 194 -1.85 -23.21 -10.58
CA ALA A 194 -1.11 -23.62 -9.39
C ALA A 194 -0.47 -22.38 -8.74
N PRO A 195 -1.16 -21.68 -7.81
CA PRO A 195 -0.62 -20.49 -7.17
C PRO A 195 0.55 -20.84 -6.24
N THR A 196 1.61 -20.06 -6.29
CA THR A 196 2.79 -20.19 -5.44
C THR A 196 3.07 -18.86 -4.77
N VAL A 197 3.04 -18.82 -3.45
CA VAL A 197 3.32 -17.59 -2.68
C VAL A 197 4.82 -17.33 -2.65
N ILE A 198 5.25 -16.20 -3.24
CA ILE A 198 6.65 -15.77 -3.27
C ILE A 198 6.68 -14.27 -2.99
N THR A 199 7.59 -13.81 -2.12
CA THR A 199 7.78 -12.38 -1.84
C THR A 199 8.27 -11.63 -3.08
N LEU A 200 7.90 -10.35 -3.24
CA LEU A 200 8.14 -9.58 -4.47
C LEU A 200 9.64 -9.52 -4.82
N SER A 201 10.51 -9.38 -3.83
CA SER A 201 11.98 -9.34 -4.03
C SER A 201 12.59 -10.62 -4.62
N GLU A 202 11.88 -11.76 -4.53
CA GLU A 202 12.35 -13.06 -5.04
C GLU A 202 11.72 -13.43 -6.39
N VAL A 203 10.78 -12.63 -6.89
CA VAL A 203 10.00 -12.95 -8.10
C VAL A 203 10.88 -13.05 -9.34
N TYR A 204 11.81 -12.10 -9.54
CA TYR A 204 12.66 -12.11 -10.74
C TYR A 204 13.49 -13.40 -10.82
N THR A 205 14.14 -13.79 -9.73
CA THR A 205 14.96 -15.01 -9.68
C THR A 205 14.11 -16.27 -9.81
N SER A 206 12.89 -16.28 -9.26
CA SER A 206 11.96 -17.40 -9.38
C SER A 206 11.45 -17.58 -10.82
N LEU A 207 11.17 -16.49 -11.52
CA LEU A 207 10.84 -16.51 -12.96
C LEU A 207 12.05 -16.98 -13.79
N GLN A 208 13.23 -16.46 -13.53
CA GLN A 208 14.47 -16.82 -14.22
C GLN A 208 14.81 -18.33 -14.04
N ALA A 209 14.63 -18.85 -12.83
CA ALA A 209 14.84 -20.27 -12.51
C ALA A 209 13.69 -21.19 -12.97
N HIS A 210 12.65 -20.65 -13.61
CA HIS A 210 11.46 -21.40 -14.02
C HIS A 210 10.73 -22.13 -12.89
N LEU A 211 10.82 -21.61 -11.66
CA LEU A 211 10.04 -22.12 -10.52
C LEU A 211 8.55 -21.81 -10.69
N VAL A 212 8.26 -20.70 -11.35
CA VAL A 212 6.90 -20.28 -11.77
C VAL A 212 6.88 -19.95 -13.25
N ASP A 213 5.71 -20.09 -13.89
CA ASP A 213 5.49 -19.80 -15.30
C ASP A 213 5.09 -18.35 -15.54
N GLY A 214 4.52 -17.74 -14.51
CA GLY A 214 3.99 -16.39 -14.56
C GLY A 214 3.76 -15.79 -13.18
N ILE A 215 3.20 -14.59 -13.20
CA ILE A 215 2.95 -13.76 -12.02
C ILE A 215 1.61 -13.02 -12.19
N GLU A 216 1.13 -12.48 -11.11
CA GLU A 216 0.13 -11.41 -11.12
C GLU A 216 0.70 -10.17 -10.46
N VAL A 217 0.77 -9.07 -11.16
CA VAL A 217 1.17 -7.75 -10.65
C VAL A 217 0.61 -6.64 -11.55
N PRO A 218 0.49 -5.40 -11.05
CA PRO A 218 0.21 -4.24 -11.89
C PRO A 218 1.34 -3.96 -12.89
N LEU A 219 1.01 -3.39 -14.05
CA LEU A 219 1.98 -3.12 -15.13
C LEU A 219 3.20 -2.29 -14.71
N PRO A 220 3.08 -1.24 -13.89
CA PRO A 220 4.26 -0.49 -13.43
C PRO A 220 5.25 -1.37 -12.67
N THR A 221 4.79 -2.36 -11.93
CA THR A 221 5.64 -3.34 -11.25
C THR A 221 6.40 -4.21 -12.23
N VAL A 222 5.76 -4.65 -13.34
CA VAL A 222 6.43 -5.40 -14.42
C VAL A 222 7.64 -4.63 -14.96
N ARG A 223 7.45 -3.33 -15.22
CA ARG A 223 8.53 -2.47 -15.73
C ARG A 223 9.62 -2.23 -14.68
N ASN A 224 9.23 -1.84 -13.47
CA ASN A 224 10.17 -1.40 -12.43
C ASN A 224 11.08 -2.53 -11.93
N PHE A 225 10.57 -3.77 -11.90
CA PHE A 225 11.34 -4.98 -11.55
C PHE A 225 11.88 -5.73 -12.77
N LYS A 226 11.68 -5.18 -13.99
CA LYS A 226 12.11 -5.79 -15.25
C LYS A 226 11.57 -7.20 -15.48
N PHE A 227 10.37 -7.51 -14.98
CA PHE A 227 9.80 -8.83 -15.16
C PHE A 227 9.53 -9.16 -16.63
N TYR A 228 9.38 -8.13 -17.49
CA TYR A 228 9.26 -8.28 -18.95
C TYR A 228 10.44 -9.06 -19.59
N GLU A 229 11.60 -9.09 -18.95
CA GLU A 229 12.73 -9.91 -19.41
C GLU A 229 12.47 -11.43 -19.24
N GLN A 230 11.52 -11.82 -18.38
CA GLN A 230 11.24 -13.20 -18.00
C GLN A 230 9.85 -13.68 -18.43
N VAL A 231 8.94 -12.78 -18.77
CA VAL A 231 7.56 -13.08 -19.24
C VAL A 231 7.33 -12.45 -20.59
N LYS A 232 6.52 -13.10 -21.43
CA LYS A 232 6.26 -12.67 -22.81
C LYS A 232 4.86 -12.12 -23.01
N TYR A 233 3.89 -12.68 -22.30
CA TYR A 233 2.47 -12.37 -22.45
C TYR A 233 1.99 -11.59 -21.24
N CYS A 234 1.16 -10.56 -21.48
CA CYS A 234 0.41 -9.86 -20.46
C CYS A 234 -1.06 -9.83 -20.82
N SER A 235 -1.87 -10.52 -20.05
CA SER A 235 -3.32 -10.52 -20.18
C SER A 235 -3.92 -9.53 -19.20
N MET A 236 -4.51 -8.46 -19.75
CA MET A 236 -5.08 -7.33 -19.01
C MET A 236 -6.42 -7.74 -18.40
N THR A 237 -6.35 -8.57 -17.34
CA THR A 237 -7.51 -9.15 -16.69
C THR A 237 -8.21 -8.18 -15.75
N ASN A 238 -7.49 -7.19 -15.21
CA ASN A 238 -7.99 -6.22 -14.22
C ASN A 238 -8.77 -6.90 -13.08
N HIS A 239 -8.26 -8.06 -12.63
CA HIS A 239 -9.04 -8.95 -11.76
C HIS A 239 -9.11 -8.48 -10.31
N SER A 240 -8.15 -7.67 -9.83
CA SER A 240 -8.12 -7.16 -8.46
C SER A 240 -7.44 -5.80 -8.40
N GLY A 241 -7.84 -4.94 -7.46
CA GLY A 241 -7.20 -3.64 -7.24
C GLY A 241 -6.09 -3.71 -6.19
N LEU A 242 -5.04 -2.92 -6.40
CA LEU A 242 -3.96 -2.73 -5.43
C LEU A 242 -3.98 -1.31 -4.87
N ALA A 243 -4.07 -1.19 -3.56
CA ALA A 243 -3.86 0.05 -2.83
C ALA A 243 -2.70 -0.13 -1.84
N TYR A 244 -1.69 0.72 -1.92
CA TYR A 244 -0.71 0.80 -0.85
C TYR A 244 -1.26 1.71 0.25
N MET A 245 -1.56 1.10 1.38
CA MET A 245 -2.02 1.81 2.57
C MET A 245 -0.82 2.15 3.45
N LEU A 246 -0.73 3.40 3.89
CA LEU A 246 0.26 3.81 4.87
C LEU A 246 -0.28 3.57 6.27
N PHE A 247 0.49 2.83 7.06
CA PHE A 247 0.24 2.58 8.47
C PHE A 247 1.40 3.05 9.34
N ALA A 248 1.06 3.51 10.53
CA ALA A 248 2.01 3.74 11.62
C ALA A 248 1.83 2.67 12.70
N ASN A 249 2.92 2.30 13.38
CA ASN A 249 2.83 1.67 14.69
C ASN A 249 2.12 2.64 15.65
N GLY A 250 1.12 2.14 16.40
CA GLY A 250 0.26 2.97 17.24
C GLY A 250 1.02 3.70 18.34
N ASP A 251 1.98 3.04 19.00
CA ASP A 251 2.80 3.67 20.04
C ASP A 251 3.74 4.72 19.45
N ALA A 252 4.33 4.46 18.27
CA ALA A 252 5.13 5.45 17.57
C ALA A 252 4.29 6.68 17.20
N TRP A 253 3.06 6.48 16.72
CA TRP A 253 2.13 7.55 16.41
C TRP A 253 1.73 8.37 17.65
N GLN A 254 1.41 7.73 18.76
CA GLN A 254 0.99 8.39 19.99
C GLN A 254 2.11 9.21 20.65
N ARG A 255 3.37 8.87 20.42
CA ARG A 255 4.52 9.68 20.90
C ARG A 255 4.64 11.02 20.17
N LEU A 256 4.08 11.16 18.97
CA LEU A 256 4.12 12.42 18.23
C LEU A 256 3.14 13.43 18.83
N PRO A 257 3.54 14.68 19.05
CA PRO A 257 2.60 15.74 19.40
C PRO A 257 1.61 15.99 18.25
N LYS A 258 0.43 16.51 18.59
CA LYS A 258 -0.69 16.63 17.64
C LYS A 258 -0.33 17.40 16.36
N ASN A 259 0.45 18.46 16.49
CA ASN A 259 0.89 19.25 15.33
C ASN A 259 1.77 18.43 14.34
N LEU A 260 2.58 17.50 14.83
CA LEU A 260 3.35 16.60 13.96
C LEU A 260 2.46 15.50 13.36
N GLN A 261 1.48 14.98 14.12
CA GLN A 261 0.50 14.05 13.60
C GLN A 261 -0.27 14.68 12.42
N ASP A 262 -0.77 15.91 12.60
CA ASP A 262 -1.50 16.64 11.56
C ASP A 262 -0.64 16.94 10.34
N LEU A 263 0.64 17.29 10.57
CA LEU A 263 1.60 17.53 9.50
C LEU A 263 1.84 16.25 8.68
N LEU A 264 2.06 15.10 9.34
CA LEU A 264 2.26 13.83 8.66
C LEU A 264 1.02 13.42 7.86
N ASP A 265 -0.18 13.55 8.44
CA ASP A 265 -1.44 13.24 7.75
C ASP A 265 -1.63 14.09 6.50
N HIS A 266 -1.37 15.38 6.60
CA HIS A 266 -1.48 16.32 5.48
C HIS A 266 -0.48 15.97 4.36
N GLU A 267 0.80 15.87 4.68
CA GLU A 267 1.85 15.71 3.69
C GLU A 267 1.82 14.33 3.01
N PHE A 268 1.56 13.26 3.76
CA PHE A 268 1.40 11.93 3.17
C PHE A 268 0.08 11.81 2.40
N GLY A 269 -0.96 12.54 2.78
CA GLY A 269 -2.19 12.65 1.98
C GLY A 269 -1.92 13.27 0.60
N LEU A 270 -1.17 14.38 0.55
CA LEU A 270 -0.75 14.97 -0.72
C LEU A 270 0.13 14.02 -1.54
N ALA A 271 1.03 13.29 -0.89
CA ALA A 271 1.87 12.29 -1.55
C ALA A 271 1.05 11.16 -2.15
N ALA A 272 0.03 10.66 -1.44
CA ALA A 272 -0.86 9.61 -1.92
C ALA A 272 -1.63 10.06 -3.18
N GLN A 273 -2.17 11.26 -3.18
CA GLN A 273 -2.86 11.82 -4.35
C GLN A 273 -1.91 11.98 -5.55
N ALA A 274 -0.70 12.53 -5.33
CA ALA A 274 0.29 12.71 -6.38
C ALA A 274 0.78 11.37 -6.94
N GLY A 275 1.06 10.39 -6.07
CA GLY A 275 1.48 9.04 -6.45
C GLY A 275 0.40 8.30 -7.23
N SER A 276 -0.86 8.38 -6.79
CA SER A 276 -2.00 7.78 -7.48
C SER A 276 -2.20 8.36 -8.88
N LYS A 277 -2.08 9.68 -9.02
CA LYS A 277 -2.14 10.35 -10.34
C LYS A 277 -0.98 9.92 -11.25
N ALA A 278 0.23 9.85 -10.72
CA ALA A 278 1.39 9.39 -11.47
C ALA A 278 1.25 7.93 -11.91
N MET A 279 0.69 7.06 -11.06
CA MET A 279 0.41 5.67 -11.38
C MET A 279 -0.57 5.53 -12.53
N GLN A 280 -1.72 6.21 -12.46
CA GLN A 280 -2.73 6.19 -13.53
C GLN A 280 -2.16 6.70 -14.87
N ALA A 281 -1.34 7.75 -14.83
CA ALA A 281 -0.69 8.27 -16.03
C ALA A 281 0.29 7.26 -16.65
N GLN A 282 1.00 6.49 -15.84
CA GLN A 282 1.91 5.44 -16.32
C GLN A 282 1.17 4.23 -16.90
N GLU A 283 0.06 3.79 -16.31
CA GLU A 283 -0.71 2.65 -16.83
C GLU A 283 -1.11 2.84 -18.30
N VAL A 284 -1.41 4.07 -18.71
CA VAL A 284 -1.80 4.39 -20.09
C VAL A 284 -0.65 4.15 -21.09
N SER A 285 0.60 4.42 -20.70
CA SER A 285 1.75 4.38 -21.61
C SER A 285 2.56 3.09 -21.56
N ILE A 286 2.59 2.42 -20.42
CA ILE A 286 3.47 1.26 -20.17
C ILE A 286 3.22 0.10 -21.15
N ALA A 287 1.96 -0.24 -21.44
CA ALA A 287 1.66 -1.33 -22.35
C ALA A 287 2.24 -1.07 -23.76
N THR A 288 2.14 0.16 -24.25
CA THR A 288 2.72 0.57 -25.53
C THR A 288 4.27 0.52 -25.47
N GLU A 289 4.86 1.00 -24.38
CA GLU A 289 6.30 0.99 -24.16
C GLU A 289 6.85 -0.44 -24.15
N LEU A 290 6.27 -1.35 -23.34
CA LEU A 290 6.69 -2.75 -23.24
C LEU A 290 6.47 -3.54 -24.52
N THR A 291 5.45 -3.19 -25.32
CA THR A 291 5.26 -3.78 -26.64
C THR A 291 6.35 -3.35 -27.60
N ALA A 292 6.62 -2.05 -27.68
CA ALA A 292 7.52 -1.48 -28.67
C ALA A 292 9.00 -1.79 -28.37
N ASN A 293 9.40 -1.74 -27.09
CA ASN A 293 10.79 -1.85 -26.69
C ASN A 293 11.20 -3.27 -26.28
N ASP A 294 10.27 -4.04 -25.71
CA ASP A 294 10.58 -5.31 -25.04
C ASP A 294 9.83 -6.50 -25.66
N GLY A 295 9.01 -6.25 -26.68
CA GLY A 295 8.32 -7.29 -27.44
C GLY A 295 7.24 -8.05 -26.64
N MET A 296 6.74 -7.49 -25.56
CA MET A 296 5.62 -8.08 -24.82
C MET A 296 4.34 -8.09 -25.66
N ILE A 297 3.58 -9.17 -25.54
CA ILE A 297 2.32 -9.38 -26.25
C ILE A 297 1.17 -9.18 -25.27
N PHE A 298 0.30 -8.23 -25.58
CA PHE A 298 -0.86 -7.88 -24.74
C PHE A 298 -2.15 -8.38 -25.35
N ASN A 299 -3.06 -8.90 -24.50
CA ASN A 299 -4.47 -9.13 -24.83
C ASN A 299 -5.36 -8.60 -23.69
N ARG A 300 -6.66 -8.44 -24.00
CA ARG A 300 -7.68 -7.94 -23.05
C ARG A 300 -8.84 -8.92 -23.03
N PRO A 301 -8.77 -9.95 -22.16
CA PRO A 301 -9.85 -10.92 -22.02
C PRO A 301 -11.11 -10.25 -21.45
N ALA A 302 -12.28 -10.79 -21.78
CA ALA A 302 -13.51 -10.40 -21.14
C ALA A 302 -13.48 -10.87 -19.65
N PRO A 303 -13.85 -10.03 -18.68
CA PRO A 303 -13.77 -10.39 -17.26
C PRO A 303 -14.85 -11.42 -16.85
N GLU A 304 -16.01 -11.41 -17.49
CA GLU A 304 -17.17 -12.20 -17.08
C GLU A 304 -16.92 -13.72 -17.01
N PRO A 305 -16.22 -14.40 -17.95
CA PRO A 305 -15.92 -15.82 -17.81
C PRO A 305 -15.11 -16.15 -16.54
N PHE A 306 -14.21 -15.27 -16.13
CA PHE A 306 -13.40 -15.43 -14.93
C PHE A 306 -14.25 -15.22 -13.67
N ALA A 307 -15.01 -14.12 -13.63
CA ALA A 307 -15.93 -13.82 -12.53
C ALA A 307 -16.96 -14.93 -12.35
N GLN A 308 -17.52 -15.46 -13.45
CA GLN A 308 -18.46 -16.57 -13.41
C GLN A 308 -17.84 -17.87 -12.88
N THR A 309 -16.57 -18.16 -13.22
CA THR A 309 -15.87 -19.32 -12.68
C THR A 309 -15.71 -19.21 -11.15
N ILE A 310 -15.32 -18.04 -10.65
CA ILE A 310 -15.17 -17.76 -9.22
C ILE A 310 -16.53 -17.87 -8.50
N ARG A 311 -17.59 -17.30 -9.11
CA ARG A 311 -18.96 -17.37 -8.59
C ARG A 311 -19.47 -18.82 -8.52
N SER A 312 -19.25 -19.59 -9.60
CA SER A 312 -19.67 -20.99 -9.69
C SER A 312 -18.91 -21.89 -8.71
N ALA A 313 -17.68 -21.53 -8.37
CA ALA A 313 -16.90 -22.20 -7.32
C ALA A 313 -17.36 -21.79 -5.90
N GLY A 314 -18.33 -20.89 -5.76
CA GLY A 314 -18.88 -20.43 -4.49
C GLY A 314 -17.91 -19.54 -3.68
N LEU A 315 -16.86 -18.98 -4.31
CA LEU A 315 -15.80 -18.28 -3.57
C LEU A 315 -16.24 -16.96 -2.97
N TYR A 316 -17.11 -16.19 -3.61
CA TYR A 316 -17.62 -14.94 -3.00
C TYR A 316 -18.31 -15.23 -1.66
N ARG A 317 -19.16 -16.27 -1.61
CA ARG A 317 -19.82 -16.70 -0.36
C ARG A 317 -18.81 -17.23 0.64
N LYS A 318 -17.86 -18.05 0.18
CA LYS A 318 -16.79 -18.57 1.05
C LYS A 318 -16.01 -17.42 1.69
N TRP A 319 -15.59 -16.41 0.93
CA TRP A 319 -14.85 -15.25 1.46
C TRP A 319 -15.71 -14.41 2.40
N HIS A 320 -17.00 -14.19 2.08
CA HIS A 320 -17.93 -13.53 2.98
C HIS A 320 -17.98 -14.24 4.34
N ASP A 321 -18.13 -15.57 4.33
CA ASP A 321 -18.25 -16.36 5.54
C ASP A 321 -16.90 -16.46 6.30
N ASP A 322 -15.78 -16.65 5.58
CA ASP A 322 -14.44 -16.77 6.17
C ASP A 322 -13.97 -15.45 6.83
N LEU A 323 -14.25 -14.31 6.19
CA LEU A 323 -13.90 -12.99 6.74
C LEU A 323 -14.73 -12.66 7.97
N ASN A 324 -15.96 -13.18 8.06
CA ASN A 324 -16.90 -12.97 9.15
C ASN A 324 -17.02 -11.49 9.53
N ASP A 325 -17.08 -10.62 8.51
CA ASP A 325 -17.14 -9.17 8.62
C ASP A 325 -18.32 -8.62 7.81
N PRO A 326 -19.56 -8.80 8.29
CA PRO A 326 -20.75 -8.38 7.57
C PRO A 326 -20.79 -6.87 7.33
N LYS A 327 -20.25 -6.06 8.26
CA LYS A 327 -20.20 -4.61 8.09
C LYS A 327 -19.25 -4.20 6.97
N GLY A 328 -18.05 -4.78 6.94
CA GLY A 328 -17.09 -4.53 5.86
C GLY A 328 -17.63 -4.99 4.51
N TRP A 329 -18.31 -6.14 4.47
CA TRP A 329 -18.95 -6.65 3.26
C TRP A 329 -20.08 -5.73 2.76
N ASP A 330 -20.91 -5.21 3.67
CA ASP A 330 -21.94 -4.22 3.33
C ASP A 330 -21.33 -2.93 2.75
N GLU A 331 -20.21 -2.45 3.29
CA GLU A 331 -19.52 -1.26 2.74
C GLU A 331 -18.91 -1.56 1.35
N LEU A 332 -18.39 -2.76 1.13
CA LEU A 332 -17.93 -3.21 -0.19
C LEU A 332 -19.10 -3.17 -1.19
N GLU A 333 -20.21 -3.85 -0.89
CA GLU A 333 -21.36 -3.96 -1.79
C GLU A 333 -22.08 -2.62 -2.06
N LYS A 334 -22.02 -1.65 -1.14
CA LYS A 334 -22.51 -0.28 -1.40
C LYS A 334 -21.75 0.38 -2.54
N THR A 335 -20.47 0.07 -2.68
CA THR A 335 -19.60 0.65 -3.73
C THR A 335 -19.63 -0.17 -5.01
N THR A 336 -19.64 -1.49 -4.91
CA THR A 336 -19.44 -2.40 -6.05
C THR A 336 -20.75 -2.98 -6.63
N GLY A 337 -21.85 -2.86 -5.90
CA GLY A 337 -23.05 -3.63 -6.15
C GLY A 337 -23.00 -5.01 -5.49
N LYS A 338 -24.08 -5.78 -5.66
CA LYS A 338 -24.21 -7.11 -5.06
C LYS A 338 -23.26 -8.12 -5.69
N LEU A 339 -22.52 -8.83 -4.86
CA LEU A 339 -21.57 -9.87 -5.24
C LEU A 339 -22.08 -11.29 -4.93
N LEU A 340 -22.95 -11.39 -3.93
CA LEU A 340 -23.62 -12.62 -3.48
C LEU A 340 -24.94 -12.88 -4.18
#